data_afc5d5452d11e7218bb0fa43cadaea39
#
_entry.id   afc5d5452d11e7218bb0fa43cadaea39
#
_cell.length_a   1.000
_cell.length_b   1.000
_cell.length_c   1.000
_cell.angle_alpha   90.00
_cell.angle_beta   90.00
_cell.angle_gamma   90.00
#
_symmetry.space_group_name_H-M   'P 1'
#
loop_
_entity.id
_entity.type
_entity.pdbx_description
1 polymer ?
#
loop_
_entity_poly.entity_id
_entity_poly.type
_entity_poly.pdbx_seq_one_letter_code
_entity_poly.pdbx_strand_id
1 'polypeptide(L)'
;DAAMQGCASAAFLGFAEVMWPLYAPLAVLALEPPGWRRRAMWACFVCGAIVAAAMLHGLVRDFTPGAPEGGHIRYILAYWDEFRNAGLLEALLALYVAATCGSLMLSREGPIRLFGAVVTLAVTAFAYETWLFSVWCFFAAVLSLIVVAWAIRRARTS
;
A
#
# COMPACT_ATOMS: atom_id res chain seq x y z
N ASP A 1 12.37 -18.25 -16.10
CA ASP A 1 11.18 -18.59 -16.88
C ASP A 1 10.24 -17.38 -16.91
N ALA A 2 9.96 -16.87 -18.13
CA ALA A 2 9.17 -15.66 -18.34
C ALA A 2 7.75 -15.76 -17.77
N ALA A 3 7.14 -16.94 -17.79
CA ALA A 3 5.82 -17.17 -17.22
C ALA A 3 5.80 -16.99 -15.70
N MET A 4 6.80 -17.53 -15.01
CA MET A 4 6.95 -17.39 -13.56
C MET A 4 7.22 -15.93 -13.16
N GLN A 5 8.04 -15.21 -13.93
CA GLN A 5 8.28 -13.79 -13.73
C GLN A 5 7.00 -12.97 -13.92
N GLY A 6 6.21 -13.28 -14.94
CA GLY A 6 4.90 -12.64 -15.16
C GLY A 6 3.95 -12.86 -13.98
N CYS A 7 3.78 -14.11 -13.52
CA CYS A 7 2.93 -14.42 -12.36
C CYS A 7 3.40 -13.71 -11.08
N ALA A 8 4.71 -13.69 -10.82
CA ALA A 8 5.26 -13.02 -9.65
C ALA A 8 5.02 -11.49 -9.70
N SER A 9 5.23 -10.87 -10.87
CA SER A 9 4.97 -9.44 -11.07
C SER A 9 3.49 -9.11 -10.91
N ALA A 10 2.58 -9.90 -11.47
CA ALA A 10 1.14 -9.70 -11.33
C ALA A 10 0.68 -9.84 -9.88
N ALA A 11 1.18 -10.86 -9.18
CA ALA A 11 0.88 -11.07 -7.76
C ALA A 11 1.39 -9.90 -6.90
N PHE A 12 2.61 -9.42 -7.15
CA PHE A 12 3.19 -8.29 -6.43
C PHE A 12 2.40 -6.99 -6.65
N LEU A 13 2.12 -6.64 -7.91
CA LEU A 13 1.36 -5.42 -8.24
C LEU A 13 -0.08 -5.52 -7.74
N GLY A 14 -0.74 -6.67 -7.89
CA GLY A 14 -2.07 -6.90 -7.34
C GLY A 14 -2.12 -6.74 -5.83
N PHE A 15 -1.07 -7.21 -5.13
CA PHE A 15 -0.95 -6.97 -3.69
C PHE A 15 -0.72 -5.50 -3.37
N ALA A 16 0.28 -4.87 -4.00
CA ALA A 16 0.73 -3.53 -3.64
C ALA A 16 -0.28 -2.44 -4.04
N GLU A 17 -0.89 -2.54 -5.21
CA GLU A 17 -1.74 -1.49 -5.77
C GLU A 17 -3.25 -1.71 -5.54
N VAL A 18 -3.67 -2.97 -5.39
CA VAL A 18 -5.10 -3.30 -5.24
C VAL A 18 -5.43 -3.75 -3.81
N MET A 19 -4.73 -4.77 -3.31
CA MET A 19 -5.06 -5.35 -2.01
C MET A 19 -4.66 -4.43 -0.84
N TRP A 20 -3.46 -3.84 -0.90
CA TRP A 20 -2.92 -3.07 0.20
C TRP A 20 -3.75 -1.82 0.57
N PRO A 21 -4.21 -0.96 -0.37
CA PRO A 21 -5.04 0.19 -0.03
C PRO A 21 -6.44 -0.18 0.51
N LEU A 22 -6.90 -1.42 0.31
CA LEU A 22 -8.11 -1.94 0.93
C LEU A 22 -7.82 -2.53 2.31
N TYR A 23 -6.75 -3.31 2.41
CA TYR A 23 -6.41 -4.07 3.61
C TYR A 23 -5.99 -3.17 4.78
N ALA A 24 -5.15 -2.15 4.53
CA ALA A 24 -4.63 -1.30 5.59
C ALA A 24 -5.75 -0.61 6.40
N PRO A 25 -6.71 0.10 5.80
CA PRO A 25 -7.80 0.71 6.56
C PRO A 25 -8.75 -0.31 7.20
N LEU A 26 -8.99 -1.48 6.58
CA LEU A 26 -9.82 -2.53 7.16
C LEU A 26 -9.17 -3.16 8.39
N ALA A 27 -7.87 -3.41 8.35
CA ALA A 27 -7.13 -3.95 9.48
C ALA A 27 -7.17 -3.00 10.70
N VAL A 28 -7.00 -1.70 10.47
CA VAL A 28 -7.13 -0.70 11.54
C VAL A 28 -8.57 -0.57 12.01
N LEU A 29 -9.55 -0.57 11.10
CA LEU A 29 -10.98 -0.50 11.40
C LEU A 29 -11.42 -1.62 12.36
N ALA A 30 -10.87 -2.82 12.21
CA ALA A 30 -11.16 -3.96 13.08
C ALA A 30 -10.70 -3.74 14.54
N LEU A 31 -9.72 -2.86 14.75
CA LEU A 31 -9.16 -2.54 16.07
C LEU A 31 -9.76 -1.29 16.70
N GLU A 32 -10.43 -0.45 15.90
CA GLU A 32 -10.94 0.84 16.38
C GLU A 32 -12.34 0.71 16.98
N PRO A 33 -12.55 1.16 18.23
CA PRO A 33 -13.87 1.23 18.84
C PRO A 33 -14.77 2.26 18.12
N PRO A 34 -16.10 2.20 18.34
CA PRO A 34 -17.02 3.20 17.80
C PRO A 34 -16.60 4.65 18.15
N GLY A 35 -16.58 5.52 17.14
CA GLY A 35 -16.18 6.91 17.31
C GLY A 35 -15.74 7.55 15.99
N TRP A 36 -15.17 8.77 16.08
CA TRP A 36 -14.75 9.53 14.91
C TRP A 36 -13.63 8.84 14.11
N ARG A 37 -12.68 8.15 14.81
CA ARG A 37 -11.61 7.41 14.16
C ARG A 37 -12.15 6.28 13.29
N ARG A 38 -13.12 5.53 13.80
CA ARG A 38 -13.78 4.47 13.03
C ARG A 38 -14.45 5.02 11.76
N ARG A 39 -15.06 6.22 11.84
CA ARG A 39 -15.62 6.90 10.66
C ARG A 39 -14.52 7.33 9.68
N ALA A 40 -13.39 7.84 10.19
CA ALA A 40 -12.23 8.17 9.37
C ALA A 40 -11.65 6.93 8.66
N MET A 41 -11.62 5.76 9.33
CA MET A 41 -11.20 4.52 8.69
C MET A 41 -12.12 4.11 7.52
N TRP A 42 -13.44 4.31 7.66
CA TRP A 42 -14.35 4.09 6.54
C TRP A 42 -14.08 5.05 5.37
N ALA A 43 -13.77 6.30 5.65
CA ALA A 43 -13.36 7.25 4.60
C ALA A 43 -12.05 6.79 3.92
N CYS A 44 -11.04 6.38 4.69
CA CYS A 44 -9.81 5.80 4.15
C CYS A 44 -10.07 4.55 3.31
N PHE A 45 -10.99 3.68 3.74
CA PHE A 45 -11.38 2.49 2.97
C PHE A 45 -12.02 2.86 1.63
N VAL A 46 -12.92 3.86 1.60
CA VAL A 46 -13.53 4.35 0.35
C VAL A 46 -12.45 4.92 -0.58
N CYS A 47 -11.50 5.71 -0.06
CA CYS A 47 -10.34 6.17 -0.84
C CYS A 47 -9.56 4.99 -1.42
N GLY A 48 -9.28 3.98 -0.60
CA GLY A 48 -8.60 2.77 -1.02
C GLY A 48 -9.37 1.98 -2.08
N ALA A 49 -10.70 1.91 -1.98
CA ALA A 49 -11.54 1.22 -2.97
C ALA A 49 -11.54 1.93 -4.33
N ILE A 50 -11.54 3.26 -4.35
CA ILE A 50 -11.42 4.04 -5.59
C ILE A 50 -10.07 3.74 -6.27
N VAL A 51 -8.99 3.81 -5.50
CA VAL A 51 -7.64 3.52 -6.02
C VAL A 51 -7.54 2.08 -6.50
N ALA A 52 -7.96 1.11 -5.69
CA ALA A 52 -7.92 -0.30 -6.03
C ALA A 52 -8.68 -0.61 -7.34
N ALA A 53 -9.85 0.00 -7.54
CA ALA A 53 -10.63 -0.15 -8.77
C ALA A 53 -9.90 0.43 -9.99
N ALA A 54 -9.31 1.62 -9.87
CA ALA A 54 -8.56 2.26 -10.94
C ALA A 54 -7.30 1.46 -11.31
N MET A 55 -6.51 1.06 -10.30
CA MET A 55 -5.28 0.28 -10.51
C MET A 55 -5.56 -1.12 -11.05
N LEU A 56 -6.60 -1.80 -10.54
CA LEU A 56 -7.02 -3.10 -11.07
C LEU A 56 -7.45 -3.00 -12.54
N HIS A 57 -8.20 -1.96 -12.90
CA HIS A 57 -8.58 -1.72 -14.28
C HIS A 57 -7.36 -1.57 -15.18
N GLY A 58 -6.38 -0.74 -14.78
CA GLY A 58 -5.14 -0.57 -15.52
C GLY A 58 -4.31 -1.86 -15.60
N LEU A 59 -4.18 -2.57 -14.48
CA LEU A 59 -3.43 -3.81 -14.40
C LEU A 59 -4.01 -4.92 -15.29
N VAL A 60 -5.33 -5.05 -15.35
CA VAL A 60 -5.99 -6.06 -16.21
C VAL A 60 -5.86 -5.71 -17.69
N ARG A 61 -5.87 -4.42 -18.02
CA ARG A 61 -5.84 -3.95 -19.41
C ARG A 61 -4.43 -3.92 -20.01
N ASP A 62 -3.44 -3.43 -19.24
CA ASP A 62 -2.11 -3.09 -19.75
C ASP A 62 -0.97 -3.69 -18.90
N PHE A 63 -1.15 -4.94 -18.46
CA PHE A 63 -0.14 -5.63 -17.66
C PHE A 63 1.16 -5.87 -18.43
N THR A 64 2.28 -5.41 -17.89
CA THR A 64 3.63 -5.71 -18.37
C THR A 64 4.46 -6.29 -17.21
N PRO A 65 5.08 -7.47 -17.40
CA PRO A 65 5.96 -8.04 -16.38
C PRO A 65 7.12 -7.11 -16.04
N GLY A 66 7.49 -7.04 -14.76
CA GLY A 66 8.66 -6.29 -14.32
C GLY A 66 9.95 -6.86 -14.92
N ALA A 67 10.90 -6.01 -15.25
CA ALA A 67 12.21 -6.38 -15.78
C ALA A 67 13.30 -6.17 -14.72
N PRO A 68 14.29 -7.09 -14.58
CA PRO A 68 15.43 -6.87 -13.71
C PRO A 68 16.33 -5.76 -14.30
N GLU A 69 16.65 -4.76 -13.49
CA GLU A 69 17.51 -3.64 -13.88
C GLU A 69 18.38 -3.21 -12.67
N GLY A 70 19.70 -3.26 -12.80
CA GLY A 70 20.60 -2.71 -11.79
C GLY A 70 20.46 -3.26 -10.36
N GLY A 71 20.02 -4.54 -10.21
CA GLY A 71 19.83 -5.18 -8.90
C GLY A 71 18.43 -4.96 -8.28
N HIS A 72 17.52 -4.32 -8.96
CA HIS A 72 16.10 -4.16 -8.59
C HIS A 72 15.19 -4.60 -9.75
N ILE A 73 13.88 -4.70 -9.46
CA ILE A 73 12.87 -4.97 -10.50
C ILE A 73 12.23 -3.65 -10.88
N ARG A 74 12.36 -3.29 -12.17
CA ARG A 74 11.65 -2.15 -12.75
C ARG A 74 10.30 -2.60 -13.27
N TYR A 75 9.23 -1.97 -12.77
CA TYR A 75 7.88 -2.16 -13.28
C TYR A 75 7.54 -1.07 -14.28
N ILE A 76 7.13 -1.47 -15.49
CA ILE A 76 6.67 -0.55 -16.54
C ILE A 76 5.15 -0.51 -16.43
N LEU A 77 4.63 0.56 -15.86
CA LEU A 77 3.20 0.73 -15.57
C LEU A 77 2.60 1.68 -16.64
N ALA A 78 2.32 1.16 -17.84
CA ALA A 78 1.80 1.96 -18.96
C ALA A 78 0.51 2.73 -18.61
N TYR A 79 -0.36 2.12 -17.79
CA TYR A 79 -1.58 2.78 -17.30
C TYR A 79 -1.30 3.97 -16.37
N TRP A 80 -0.13 4.09 -15.75
CA TRP A 80 0.26 5.27 -14.99
C TRP A 80 0.47 6.49 -15.90
N ASP A 81 1.03 6.28 -17.08
CA ASP A 81 1.17 7.35 -18.08
C ASP A 81 -0.19 7.79 -18.61
N GLU A 82 -1.14 6.87 -18.77
CA GLU A 82 -2.52 7.19 -19.11
C GLU A 82 -3.19 8.04 -18.02
N PHE A 83 -3.07 7.66 -16.75
CA PHE A 83 -3.58 8.45 -15.61
C PHE A 83 -2.90 9.81 -15.50
N ARG A 84 -1.59 9.89 -15.75
CA ARG A 84 -0.84 11.15 -15.77
C ARG A 84 -1.34 12.07 -16.88
N ASN A 85 -1.52 11.55 -18.07
CA ASN A 85 -2.02 12.31 -19.22
C ASN A 85 -3.47 12.79 -19.01
N ALA A 86 -4.26 12.03 -18.26
CA ALA A 86 -5.61 12.42 -17.85
C ALA A 86 -5.64 13.37 -16.64
N GLY A 87 -4.50 13.70 -16.02
CA GLY A 87 -4.41 14.52 -14.81
C GLY A 87 -4.94 13.87 -13.53
N LEU A 88 -5.03 12.53 -13.51
CA LEU A 88 -5.62 11.77 -12.41
C LEU A 88 -4.58 11.11 -11.51
N LEU A 89 -3.34 10.97 -11.95
CA LEU A 89 -2.31 10.20 -11.25
C LEU A 89 -2.04 10.77 -9.85
N GLU A 90 -1.85 12.08 -9.73
CA GLU A 90 -1.55 12.74 -8.45
C GLU A 90 -2.72 12.58 -7.46
N ALA A 91 -3.96 12.66 -7.95
CA ALA A 91 -5.14 12.45 -7.13
C ALA A 91 -5.24 10.99 -6.64
N LEU A 92 -4.98 10.02 -7.51
CA LEU A 92 -4.96 8.60 -7.15
C LEU A 92 -3.83 8.29 -6.15
N LEU A 93 -2.64 8.87 -6.32
CA LEU A 93 -1.54 8.72 -5.38
C LEU A 93 -1.87 9.36 -4.02
N ALA A 94 -2.48 10.54 -3.99
CA ALA A 94 -2.93 11.18 -2.76
C ALA A 94 -3.98 10.31 -2.03
N LEU A 95 -4.96 9.75 -2.73
CA LEU A 95 -5.94 8.83 -2.17
C LEU A 95 -5.28 7.53 -1.68
N TYR A 96 -4.29 7.01 -2.40
CA TYR A 96 -3.51 5.84 -2.00
C TYR A 96 -2.78 6.08 -0.67
N VAL A 97 -2.08 7.21 -0.54
CA VAL A 97 -1.38 7.60 0.69
C VAL A 97 -2.37 7.83 1.83
N ALA A 98 -3.50 8.48 1.58
CA ALA A 98 -4.55 8.66 2.58
C ALA A 98 -5.12 7.32 3.06
N ALA A 99 -5.38 6.38 2.16
CA ALA A 99 -5.89 5.06 2.50
C ALA A 99 -4.86 4.24 3.30
N THR A 100 -3.62 4.20 2.87
CA THR A 100 -2.58 3.35 3.47
C THR A 100 -1.91 4.02 4.67
N CYS A 101 -1.19 5.10 4.47
CA CYS A 101 -0.46 5.79 5.53
C CYS A 101 -1.40 6.51 6.50
N GLY A 102 -2.43 7.19 5.98
CA GLY A 102 -3.40 7.93 6.80
C GLY A 102 -4.15 7.02 7.77
N SER A 103 -4.62 5.86 7.32
CA SER A 103 -5.30 4.89 8.19
C SER A 103 -4.40 4.40 9.33
N LEU A 104 -3.14 4.06 9.02
CA LEU A 104 -2.17 3.59 10.02
C LEU A 104 -1.83 4.68 11.05
N MET A 105 -1.62 5.93 10.59
CA MET A 105 -1.28 7.05 11.46
C MET A 105 -2.44 7.49 12.38
N LEU A 106 -3.67 7.31 11.93
CA LEU A 106 -4.88 7.62 12.71
C LEU A 106 -5.23 6.54 13.73
N SER A 107 -4.59 5.36 13.70
CA SER A 107 -4.84 4.28 14.64
C SER A 107 -4.65 4.70 16.08
N ARG A 108 -5.48 4.17 16.98
CA ARG A 108 -5.32 4.33 18.43
C ARG A 108 -4.10 3.60 18.98
N GLU A 109 -3.70 2.51 18.34
CA GLU A 109 -2.62 1.64 18.79
C GLU A 109 -1.24 2.24 18.44
N GLY A 110 -0.42 2.49 19.46
CA GLY A 110 0.90 3.12 19.33
C GLY A 110 1.83 2.42 18.32
N PRO A 111 1.99 1.08 18.36
CA PRO A 111 2.83 0.35 17.41
C PRO A 111 2.36 0.50 15.96
N ILE A 112 1.04 0.55 15.73
CA ILE A 112 0.48 0.74 14.38
C ILE A 112 0.75 2.16 13.88
N ARG A 113 0.62 3.18 14.74
CA ARG A 113 0.97 4.56 14.39
C ARG A 113 2.45 4.71 14.06
N LEU A 114 3.32 4.07 14.85
CA LEU A 114 4.76 4.08 14.57
C LEU A 114 5.06 3.43 13.21
N PHE A 115 4.45 2.29 12.93
CA PHE A 115 4.53 1.64 11.63
C PHE A 115 4.09 2.60 10.50
N GLY A 116 2.91 3.24 10.65
CA GLY A 116 2.40 4.22 9.69
C GLY A 116 3.34 5.42 9.49
N ALA A 117 3.91 5.95 10.56
CA ALA A 117 4.85 7.08 10.48
C ALA A 117 6.12 6.71 9.72
N VAL A 118 6.71 5.54 10.00
CA VAL A 118 7.93 5.08 9.31
C VAL A 118 7.65 4.79 7.83
N VAL A 119 6.52 4.16 7.52
CA VAL A 119 6.10 3.90 6.12
C VAL A 119 5.86 5.22 5.38
N THR A 120 5.21 6.20 6.00
CA THR A 120 4.99 7.54 5.42
C THR A 120 6.33 8.24 5.16
N LEU A 121 7.25 8.20 6.12
CA LEU A 121 8.59 8.77 5.95
C LEU A 121 9.35 8.09 4.80
N ALA A 122 9.26 6.77 4.68
CA ALA A 122 9.88 6.04 3.58
C ALA A 122 9.28 6.45 2.22
N VAL A 123 7.95 6.58 2.11
CA VAL A 123 7.30 7.07 0.89
C VAL A 123 7.78 8.47 0.52
N THR A 124 7.84 9.39 1.46
CA THR A 124 8.28 10.77 1.17
C THR A 124 9.76 10.86 0.82
N ALA A 125 10.61 10.05 1.44
CA ALA A 125 12.05 10.03 1.17
C ALA A 125 12.39 9.46 -0.21
N PHE A 126 11.61 8.50 -0.69
CA PHE A 126 11.86 7.78 -1.95
C PHE A 126 10.84 8.10 -3.06
N ALA A 127 9.96 9.11 -2.86
CA ALA A 127 8.90 9.46 -3.81
C ALA A 127 9.41 9.84 -5.23
N TYR A 128 10.66 10.21 -5.34
CA TYR A 128 11.30 10.59 -6.62
C TYR A 128 12.16 9.49 -7.24
N GLU A 129 12.27 8.33 -6.58
CA GLU A 129 13.13 7.23 -7.02
C GLU A 129 12.30 6.11 -7.68
N THR A 130 12.82 5.53 -8.77
CA THR A 130 12.15 4.44 -9.51
C THR A 130 12.02 3.14 -8.70
N TRP A 131 12.68 3.06 -7.55
CA TRP A 131 12.70 1.87 -6.67
C TRP A 131 11.71 1.97 -5.50
N LEU A 132 10.87 3.00 -5.49
CA LEU A 132 9.93 3.28 -4.41
C LEU A 132 9.18 2.03 -3.93
N PHE A 133 8.63 1.24 -4.84
CA PHE A 133 7.86 0.04 -4.50
C PHE A 133 8.69 -1.02 -3.79
N SER A 134 9.90 -1.30 -4.28
CA SER A 134 10.77 -2.34 -3.71
C SER A 134 11.25 -1.96 -2.30
N VAL A 135 11.68 -0.71 -2.12
CA VAL A 135 12.14 -0.19 -0.82
C VAL A 135 11.00 -0.11 0.17
N TRP A 136 9.85 0.40 -0.25
CA TRP A 136 8.67 0.52 0.62
C TRP A 136 8.18 -0.84 1.11
N CYS A 137 8.04 -1.81 0.21
CA CYS A 137 7.61 -3.16 0.58
C CYS A 137 8.60 -3.84 1.54
N PHE A 138 9.91 -3.63 1.38
CA PHE A 138 10.91 -4.13 2.30
C PHE A 138 10.72 -3.56 3.71
N PHE A 139 10.60 -2.24 3.86
CA PHE A 139 10.36 -1.61 5.15
C PHE A 139 9.01 -2.03 5.75
N ALA A 140 7.96 -2.12 4.95
CA ALA A 140 6.66 -2.60 5.39
C ALA A 140 6.73 -4.04 5.90
N ALA A 141 7.46 -4.94 5.22
CA ALA A 141 7.66 -6.32 5.64
C ALA A 141 8.42 -6.40 6.98
N VAL A 142 9.53 -5.68 7.12
CA VAL A 142 10.32 -5.67 8.37
C VAL A 142 9.50 -5.12 9.53
N LEU A 143 8.79 -4.01 9.33
CA LEU A 143 7.98 -3.39 10.39
C LEU A 143 6.74 -4.21 10.74
N SER A 144 6.18 -4.99 9.82
CA SER A 144 5.07 -5.89 10.11
C SER A 144 5.42 -6.94 11.16
N LEU A 145 6.69 -7.35 11.26
CA LEU A 145 7.16 -8.25 12.32
C LEU A 145 7.00 -7.63 13.72
N ILE A 146 7.16 -6.32 13.85
CA ILE A 146 6.96 -5.60 15.11
C ILE A 146 5.49 -5.65 15.50
N VAL A 147 4.58 -5.42 14.54
CA VAL A 147 3.13 -5.49 14.77
C VAL A 147 2.70 -6.90 15.14
N VAL A 148 3.22 -7.91 14.46
CA VAL A 148 2.95 -9.33 14.78
C VAL A 148 3.44 -9.68 16.18
N ALA A 149 4.68 -9.30 16.52
CA ALA A 149 5.23 -9.56 17.87
C ALA A 149 4.41 -8.87 18.96
N TRP A 150 3.94 -7.66 18.72
CA TRP A 150 3.03 -6.95 19.63
C TRP A 150 1.68 -7.66 19.77
N ALA A 151 1.06 -8.07 18.66
CA ALA A 151 -0.23 -8.77 18.66
C ALA A 151 -0.16 -10.10 19.43
N ILE A 152 0.92 -10.88 19.24
CA ILE A 152 1.16 -12.12 19.97
C ILE A 152 1.31 -11.85 21.49
N ARG A 153 2.06 -10.82 21.88
CA ARG A 153 2.21 -10.46 23.30
C ARG A 153 0.87 -10.07 23.91
N ARG A 154 0.08 -9.26 23.21
CA ARG A 154 -1.24 -8.82 23.67
C ARG A 154 -2.19 -10.01 23.86
N ALA A 155 -2.20 -10.97 22.92
CA ALA A 155 -3.04 -12.17 23.01
C ALA A 155 -2.66 -13.11 24.18
N ARG A 156 -1.41 -13.04 24.67
CA ARG A 156 -0.95 -13.83 25.84
C ARG A 156 -1.28 -13.18 27.18
N THR A 157 -1.63 -11.91 27.20
CA THR A 157 -1.91 -11.12 28.42
C THR A 157 -3.39 -10.83 28.61
N SER A 158 -4.23 -11.16 27.65
CA SER A 158 -5.71 -11.10 27.71
C SER A 158 -6.31 -12.47 28.08
#